data_bd58b6a16be846f348f739e03d479409
#
_entry.id   bd58b6a16be846f348f739e03d479409
#
_cell.length_a   1.000
_cell.length_b   1.000
_cell.length_c   1.000
_cell.angle_alpha   90.00
_cell.angle_beta   90.00
_cell.angle_gamma   90.00
#
_symmetry.space_group_name_H-M   'P 1'
#
loop_
_entity.id
_entity.type
_entity.pdbx_description
1 polymer ?
#
loop_
_entity_poly.entity_id
_entity_poly.type
_entity_poly.pdbx_seq_one_letter_code
_entity_poly.pdbx_strand_id
1 'polypeptide(L)'
;THPSYTLYTSGTTGKPKGVQRDTGGYTVALAASMKHIFDAQAGQTYFATSDIGWVVGHSYIIYGPLIAGMTTIMYEGLPTRPDAGVWWSIVEKYKVTHMFSAPTAVRVLKKQDPSWLKKYDVSSLKALWLAGEPLDEPTAQWISDALAVPIIDNYWQTETGWPILTLANGVEQQTTRFGSPGKAMYGYAVKIVDESTGEELTGPNQKGVVGIEGPLPPGCMQTVWRDDARFVNTYWKSIPGRLLYSTFDWGIRDA
;
A
#
# COMPACT_ATOMS: atom_id res chain seq x y z
N THR A 1 -12.14 3.89 21.91
CA THR A 1 -10.81 4.08 21.33
C THR A 1 -10.56 5.56 21.04
N HIS A 2 -9.34 6.05 21.34
CA HIS A 2 -8.99 7.45 21.14
C HIS A 2 -8.68 7.71 19.65
N PRO A 3 -9.25 8.76 19.00
CA PRO A 3 -8.91 9.09 17.63
C PRO A 3 -7.41 9.42 17.48
N SER A 4 -6.80 9.02 16.37
CA SER A 4 -5.41 9.37 16.05
C SER A 4 -5.33 10.62 15.19
N TYR A 5 -5.87 10.55 13.98
CA TYR A 5 -5.92 11.66 13.04
C TYR A 5 -7.11 11.52 12.08
N THR A 6 -7.39 12.59 11.37
CA THR A 6 -8.35 12.60 10.27
C THR A 6 -7.65 13.05 8.99
N LEU A 7 -7.63 12.19 7.99
CA LEU A 7 -7.05 12.50 6.68
C LEU A 7 -8.17 12.74 5.66
N TYR A 8 -8.16 13.91 5.04
CA TYR A 8 -9.13 14.25 4.01
C TYR A 8 -8.71 13.73 2.65
N THR A 9 -9.65 13.07 1.96
CA THR A 9 -9.48 12.58 0.59
C THR A 9 -10.60 13.09 -0.30
N SER A 10 -10.38 13.05 -1.63
CA SER A 10 -11.46 13.28 -2.58
C SER A 10 -12.56 12.24 -2.37
N GLY A 11 -13.81 12.69 -2.19
CA GLY A 11 -14.94 11.80 -2.06
C GLY A 11 -15.48 11.40 -3.43
N THR A 12 -15.99 10.17 -3.56
CA THR A 12 -16.73 9.70 -4.74
C THR A 12 -17.94 10.58 -5.09
N THR A 13 -18.47 11.34 -4.12
CA THR A 13 -19.62 12.24 -4.26
C THR A 13 -19.24 13.73 -4.42
N GLY A 14 -18.00 14.04 -4.75
CA GLY A 14 -17.53 15.42 -4.97
C GLY A 14 -17.15 16.21 -3.71
N LYS A 15 -17.66 15.86 -2.53
CA LYS A 15 -17.23 16.50 -1.27
C LYS A 15 -16.09 15.72 -0.64
N PRO A 16 -15.00 16.37 -0.20
CA PRO A 16 -13.94 15.72 0.57
C PRO A 16 -14.51 14.98 1.78
N LYS A 17 -13.94 13.83 2.10
CA LYS A 17 -14.29 13.04 3.29
C LYS A 17 -13.10 12.93 4.21
N GLY A 18 -13.33 13.12 5.51
CA GLY A 18 -12.32 12.93 6.54
C GLY A 18 -12.30 11.47 6.99
N VAL A 19 -11.26 10.74 6.62
CA VAL A 19 -11.07 9.35 7.08
C VAL A 19 -10.52 9.38 8.49
N GLN A 20 -11.32 8.91 9.47
CA GLN A 20 -10.95 8.88 10.88
C GLN A 20 -10.48 7.49 11.29
N ARG A 21 -9.38 7.43 12.04
CA ARG A 21 -8.82 6.21 12.65
C ARG A 21 -8.67 6.35 14.15
N ASP A 22 -8.67 5.21 14.83
CA ASP A 22 -8.27 5.13 16.23
C ASP A 22 -6.77 4.90 16.39
N THR A 23 -6.22 5.35 17.50
CA THR A 23 -4.79 5.21 17.80
C THR A 23 -4.39 3.76 18.00
N GLY A 24 -5.15 3.01 18.82
CA GLY A 24 -4.79 1.64 19.20
C GLY A 24 -4.83 0.67 18.04
N GLY A 25 -5.95 0.64 17.30
CA GLY A 25 -6.09 -0.25 16.15
C GLY A 25 -5.10 0.06 15.05
N TYR A 26 -4.85 1.35 14.77
CA TYR A 26 -3.87 1.75 13.75
C TYR A 26 -2.45 1.36 14.15
N THR A 27 -2.06 1.54 15.41
CA THR A 27 -0.74 1.12 15.92
C THR A 27 -0.55 -0.39 15.78
N VAL A 28 -1.55 -1.19 16.16
CA VAL A 28 -1.50 -2.65 16.05
C VAL A 28 -1.36 -3.08 14.57
N ALA A 29 -2.15 -2.49 13.68
CA ALA A 29 -2.10 -2.80 12.26
C ALA A 29 -0.75 -2.46 11.64
N LEU A 30 -0.20 -1.28 11.96
CA LEU A 30 1.11 -0.89 11.44
C LEU A 30 2.24 -1.76 12.01
N ALA A 31 2.23 -2.07 13.30
CA ALA A 31 3.20 -2.99 13.90
C ALA A 31 3.15 -4.38 13.23
N ALA A 32 1.95 -4.91 13.00
CA ALA A 32 1.75 -6.18 12.32
C ALA A 32 2.22 -6.11 10.85
N SER A 33 1.87 -5.04 10.12
CA SER A 33 2.29 -4.87 8.73
C SER A 33 3.82 -4.76 8.58
N MET A 34 4.48 -4.00 9.45
CA MET A 34 5.93 -3.89 9.44
C MET A 34 6.60 -5.24 9.67
N LYS A 35 6.06 -6.06 10.59
CA LYS A 35 6.59 -7.40 10.85
C LYS A 35 6.27 -8.40 9.74
N HIS A 36 5.01 -8.48 9.31
CA HIS A 36 4.55 -9.59 8.45
C HIS A 36 4.68 -9.30 6.95
N ILE A 37 4.55 -8.04 6.53
CA ILE A 37 4.65 -7.64 5.12
C ILE A 37 6.08 -7.25 4.79
N PHE A 38 6.67 -6.36 5.60
CA PHE A 38 7.96 -5.76 5.29
C PHE A 38 9.16 -6.53 5.87
N ASP A 39 8.96 -7.53 6.73
CA ASP A 39 10.05 -8.21 7.45
C ASP A 39 11.02 -7.21 8.12
N ALA A 40 10.44 -6.18 8.71
CA ALA A 40 11.16 -5.06 9.28
C ALA A 40 11.83 -5.44 10.61
N GLN A 41 13.08 -5.02 10.76
CA GLN A 41 13.87 -5.21 11.97
C GLN A 41 14.32 -3.85 12.52
N ALA A 42 14.37 -3.72 13.84
CA ALA A 42 14.89 -2.53 14.49
C ALA A 42 16.33 -2.21 14.02
N GLY A 43 16.61 -0.93 13.82
CA GLY A 43 17.90 -0.47 13.33
C GLY A 43 18.08 -0.48 11.82
N GLN A 44 17.16 -1.06 11.05
CA GLN A 44 17.16 -0.96 9.59
C GLN A 44 16.65 0.41 9.13
N THR A 45 16.85 0.72 7.85
CA THR A 45 16.47 2.02 7.26
C THR A 45 15.34 1.84 6.25
N TYR A 46 14.30 2.63 6.41
CA TYR A 46 13.12 2.66 5.55
C TYR A 46 13.04 3.98 4.78
N PHE A 47 12.79 3.90 3.48
CA PHE A 47 12.64 5.05 2.60
C PHE A 47 11.36 4.93 1.79
N ALA A 48 10.31 5.66 2.17
CA ALA A 48 9.12 5.82 1.34
C ALA A 48 9.22 7.15 0.57
N THR A 49 9.05 7.08 -0.74
CA THR A 49 9.15 8.23 -1.64
C THR A 49 7.83 8.96 -1.86
N SER A 50 6.78 8.54 -1.14
CA SER A 50 5.45 9.16 -1.22
C SER A 50 5.43 10.53 -0.54
N ASP A 51 4.46 11.34 -0.94
CA ASP A 51 4.14 12.58 -0.24
C ASP A 51 3.55 12.30 1.14
N ILE A 52 3.99 13.08 2.15
CA ILE A 52 3.54 12.93 3.54
C ILE A 52 2.05 13.23 3.71
N GLY A 53 1.45 13.97 2.79
CA GLY A 53 0.02 14.28 2.78
C GLY A 53 -0.88 13.10 2.41
N TRP A 54 -0.32 12.02 1.86
CA TRP A 54 -1.06 10.79 1.57
C TRP A 54 -1.00 9.80 2.73
N VAL A 55 -1.92 8.81 2.71
CA VAL A 55 -1.93 7.76 3.73
C VAL A 55 -0.63 6.96 3.77
N VAL A 56 0.05 6.77 2.64
CA VAL A 56 1.38 6.13 2.60
C VAL A 56 2.38 6.91 3.44
N GLY A 57 2.35 8.24 3.37
CA GLY A 57 3.19 9.10 4.19
C GLY A 57 2.93 8.90 5.68
N HIS A 58 1.67 8.88 6.09
CA HIS A 58 1.31 8.64 7.49
C HIS A 58 1.71 7.22 7.93
N SER A 59 1.29 6.21 7.18
CA SER A 59 1.53 4.81 7.56
C SER A 59 3.01 4.42 7.48
N TYR A 60 3.72 4.81 6.40
CA TYR A 60 5.03 4.25 6.06
C TYR A 60 6.15 5.26 5.80
N ILE A 61 5.93 6.55 6.11
CA ILE A 61 7.04 7.47 6.36
C ILE A 61 7.17 7.70 7.87
N ILE A 62 6.02 7.94 8.55
CA ILE A 62 6.04 8.35 9.96
C ILE A 62 5.86 7.15 10.89
N TYR A 63 4.63 6.57 10.93
CA TYR A 63 4.26 5.72 12.06
C TYR A 63 4.84 4.31 11.99
N GLY A 64 4.66 3.61 10.89
CA GLY A 64 5.08 2.20 10.76
C GLY A 64 6.56 1.98 11.04
N PRO A 65 7.47 2.66 10.32
CA PRO A 65 8.91 2.49 10.55
C PRO A 65 9.34 2.83 11.98
N LEU A 66 8.81 3.90 12.56
CA LEU A 66 9.15 4.31 13.93
C LEU A 66 8.63 3.30 14.98
N ILE A 67 7.42 2.76 14.78
CA ILE A 67 6.87 1.67 15.63
C ILE A 67 7.78 0.43 15.57
N ALA A 68 8.34 0.12 14.40
CA ALA A 68 9.24 -1.01 14.22
C ALA A 68 10.68 -0.75 14.70
N GLY A 69 10.98 0.44 15.20
CA GLY A 69 12.34 0.83 15.64
C GLY A 69 13.32 1.03 14.48
N MET A 70 12.82 1.34 13.30
CA MET A 70 13.63 1.63 12.11
C MET A 70 14.00 3.12 12.04
N THR A 71 15.06 3.42 11.31
CA THR A 71 15.30 4.77 10.79
C THR A 71 14.39 5.00 9.60
N THR A 72 13.69 6.12 9.57
CA THR A 72 12.86 6.52 8.42
C THR A 72 13.45 7.75 7.75
N ILE A 73 13.38 7.76 6.41
CA ILE A 73 13.85 8.88 5.59
C ILE A 73 12.63 9.61 5.05
N MET A 74 12.59 10.91 5.29
CA MET A 74 11.65 11.84 4.68
C MET A 74 12.42 12.72 3.69
N TYR A 75 12.06 12.62 2.41
CA TYR A 75 12.73 13.36 1.33
C TYR A 75 11.76 14.36 0.70
N GLU A 76 12.11 15.63 0.76
CA GLU A 76 11.38 16.71 0.11
C GLU A 76 11.98 16.99 -1.27
N GLY A 77 11.44 16.36 -2.30
CA GLY A 77 11.93 16.55 -3.66
C GLY A 77 11.34 15.58 -4.68
N LEU A 78 11.68 15.81 -5.93
CA LEU A 78 11.26 14.97 -7.05
C LEU A 78 12.29 13.85 -7.32
N PRO A 79 11.86 12.72 -7.92
CA PRO A 79 12.76 11.59 -8.21
C PRO A 79 13.85 11.92 -9.24
N THR A 80 13.74 13.05 -9.94
CA THR A 80 14.66 13.49 -10.99
C THR A 80 15.37 14.81 -10.68
N ARG A 81 15.29 15.30 -9.44
CA ARG A 81 15.97 16.54 -9.03
C ARG A 81 16.78 16.32 -7.75
N PRO A 82 18.06 16.76 -7.70
CA PRO A 82 18.79 17.50 -8.74
C PRO A 82 19.07 16.69 -10.01
N ASP A 83 19.07 15.36 -9.93
CA ASP A 83 19.23 14.43 -11.05
C ASP A 83 18.49 13.11 -10.77
N ALA A 84 18.43 12.22 -11.75
CA ALA A 84 17.70 10.94 -11.65
C ALA A 84 18.39 9.89 -10.77
N GLY A 85 19.55 10.18 -10.25
CA GLY A 85 20.28 9.34 -9.29
C GLY A 85 19.99 9.66 -7.82
N VAL A 86 19.22 10.72 -7.54
CA VAL A 86 19.03 11.22 -6.16
C VAL A 86 18.51 10.14 -5.20
N TRP A 87 17.54 9.35 -5.59
CA TRP A 87 17.01 8.27 -4.73
C TRP A 87 18.04 7.17 -4.49
N TRP A 88 18.80 6.81 -5.52
CA TRP A 88 19.85 5.81 -5.43
C TRP A 88 21.02 6.27 -4.56
N SER A 89 21.34 7.57 -4.61
CA SER A 89 22.32 8.18 -3.71
C SER A 89 21.87 8.15 -2.24
N ILE A 90 20.58 8.32 -1.98
CA ILE A 90 19.97 8.19 -0.65
C ILE A 90 20.06 6.72 -0.18
N VAL A 91 19.74 5.77 -1.05
CA VAL A 91 19.85 4.34 -0.74
C VAL A 91 21.30 3.99 -0.34
N GLU A 92 22.29 4.39 -1.13
CA GLU A 92 23.70 4.15 -0.82
C GLU A 92 24.13 4.81 0.48
N LYS A 93 23.84 6.11 0.62
CA LYS A 93 24.29 6.93 1.75
C LYS A 93 23.78 6.44 3.09
N TYR A 94 22.50 6.08 3.14
CA TYR A 94 21.83 5.70 4.38
C TYR A 94 21.63 4.18 4.53
N LYS A 95 22.19 3.40 3.60
CA LYS A 95 22.05 1.93 3.57
C LYS A 95 20.61 1.49 3.73
N VAL A 96 19.76 2.07 2.87
CA VAL A 96 18.31 1.78 2.86
C VAL A 96 18.10 0.30 2.60
N THR A 97 17.30 -0.33 3.45
CA THR A 97 16.95 -1.75 3.34
C THR A 97 15.56 -1.97 2.76
N HIS A 98 14.66 -1.03 2.99
CA HIS A 98 13.26 -1.09 2.58
C HIS A 98 12.90 0.18 1.82
N MET A 99 12.47 0.03 0.58
CA MET A 99 12.02 1.15 -0.23
C MET A 99 10.54 0.97 -0.60
N PHE A 100 9.75 2.02 -0.44
CA PHE A 100 8.35 2.06 -0.83
C PHE A 100 8.10 3.21 -1.79
N SER A 101 7.47 2.95 -2.93
CA SER A 101 7.24 3.96 -3.95
C SER A 101 5.89 3.74 -4.68
N ALA A 102 5.68 4.48 -5.76
CA ALA A 102 4.54 4.33 -6.64
C ALA A 102 4.99 3.98 -8.07
N PRO A 103 4.21 3.18 -8.82
CA PRO A 103 4.50 2.84 -10.20
C PRO A 103 4.78 4.04 -11.10
N THR A 104 4.04 5.14 -10.95
CA THR A 104 4.29 6.39 -11.71
C THR A 104 5.71 6.92 -11.51
N ALA A 105 6.22 6.92 -10.29
CA ALA A 105 7.57 7.38 -10.02
C ALA A 105 8.63 6.45 -10.65
N VAL A 106 8.41 5.14 -10.59
CA VAL A 106 9.27 4.15 -11.25
C VAL A 106 9.26 4.33 -12.78
N ARG A 107 8.07 4.58 -13.39
CA ARG A 107 7.96 4.89 -14.83
C ARG A 107 8.71 6.17 -15.21
N VAL A 108 8.73 7.19 -14.36
CA VAL A 108 9.52 8.40 -14.58
C VAL A 108 11.00 8.08 -14.58
N LEU A 109 11.48 7.28 -13.63
CA LEU A 109 12.89 6.86 -13.57
C LEU A 109 13.29 5.95 -14.74
N LYS A 110 12.40 5.06 -15.19
CA LYS A 110 12.62 4.20 -16.36
C LYS A 110 12.92 4.99 -17.63
N LYS A 111 12.40 6.21 -17.76
CA LYS A 111 12.63 7.10 -18.91
C LYS A 111 13.96 7.86 -18.83
N GLN A 112 14.68 7.77 -17.72
CA GLN A 112 15.97 8.44 -17.53
C GLN A 112 17.11 7.56 -18.03
N ASP A 113 18.30 8.15 -18.13
CA ASP A 113 19.52 7.39 -18.47
C ASP A 113 19.77 6.30 -17.41
N PRO A 114 19.84 5.01 -17.81
CA PRO A 114 20.04 3.90 -16.88
C PRO A 114 21.38 3.93 -16.14
N SER A 115 22.33 4.75 -16.57
CA SER A 115 23.60 4.95 -15.87
C SER A 115 23.44 5.55 -14.48
N TRP A 116 22.35 6.30 -14.23
CA TRP A 116 22.08 6.88 -12.91
C TRP A 116 21.92 5.83 -11.82
N LEU A 117 21.23 4.72 -12.10
CA LEU A 117 21.08 3.64 -11.13
C LEU A 117 22.40 2.92 -10.91
N LYS A 118 23.17 2.69 -11.97
CA LYS A 118 24.47 1.98 -11.91
C LYS A 118 25.56 2.76 -11.17
N LYS A 119 25.36 4.06 -10.98
CA LYS A 119 26.33 4.95 -10.33
C LYS A 119 26.42 4.73 -8.82
N TYR A 120 25.40 4.14 -8.20
CA TYR A 120 25.27 4.02 -6.76
C TYR A 120 25.13 2.57 -6.31
N ASP A 121 25.66 2.28 -5.12
CA ASP A 121 25.52 0.98 -4.47
C ASP A 121 24.13 0.84 -3.81
N VAL A 122 23.26 0.07 -4.44
CA VAL A 122 21.92 -0.22 -3.92
C VAL A 122 21.79 -1.62 -3.30
N SER A 123 22.91 -2.31 -3.06
CA SER A 123 22.97 -3.68 -2.54
C SER A 123 22.40 -3.86 -1.13
N SER A 124 22.19 -2.76 -0.40
CA SER A 124 21.52 -2.79 0.91
C SER A 124 20.02 -3.05 0.83
N LEU A 125 19.38 -2.81 -0.35
CA LEU A 125 17.96 -3.03 -0.53
C LEU A 125 17.61 -4.52 -0.40
N LYS A 126 16.56 -4.81 0.35
CA LYS A 126 15.97 -6.15 0.47
C LYS A 126 14.79 -6.34 -0.48
N ALA A 127 13.99 -5.31 -0.69
CA ALA A 127 12.86 -5.29 -1.61
C ALA A 127 12.41 -3.86 -1.92
N LEU A 128 11.65 -3.70 -3.00
CA LEU A 128 10.91 -2.50 -3.35
C LEU A 128 9.41 -2.82 -3.33
N TRP A 129 8.67 -2.13 -2.47
CA TRP A 129 7.21 -2.19 -2.41
C TRP A 129 6.61 -1.04 -3.22
N LEU A 130 5.54 -1.33 -3.95
CA LEU A 130 4.83 -0.35 -4.77
C LEU A 130 3.34 -0.38 -4.46
N ALA A 131 2.69 0.78 -4.51
CA ALA A 131 1.24 0.91 -4.34
C ALA A 131 0.70 2.19 -4.97
N GLY A 132 -0.65 2.30 -4.99
CA GLY A 132 -1.37 3.50 -5.38
C GLY A 132 -1.97 3.44 -6.79
N GLU A 133 -1.46 2.59 -7.64
CA GLU A 133 -1.97 2.30 -8.99
C GLU A 133 -1.49 0.93 -9.45
N PRO A 134 -2.12 0.31 -10.46
CA PRO A 134 -1.65 -0.97 -10.99
C PRO A 134 -0.23 -0.89 -11.52
N LEU A 135 0.59 -1.86 -11.11
CA LEU A 135 1.95 -2.03 -11.61
C LEU A 135 1.92 -2.83 -12.91
N ASP A 136 2.29 -2.19 -14.03
CA ASP A 136 2.40 -2.88 -15.30
C ASP A 136 3.64 -3.79 -15.36
N GLU A 137 3.47 -4.96 -15.97
CA GLU A 137 4.52 -5.97 -16.06
C GLU A 137 5.84 -5.45 -16.67
N PRO A 138 5.85 -4.67 -17.78
CA PRO A 138 7.09 -4.14 -18.33
C PRO A 138 7.85 -3.18 -17.41
N THR A 139 7.14 -2.48 -16.53
CA THR A 139 7.78 -1.62 -15.53
C THR A 139 8.29 -2.44 -14.36
N ALA A 140 7.52 -3.43 -13.90
CA ALA A 140 7.92 -4.36 -12.86
C ALA A 140 9.19 -5.13 -13.25
N GLN A 141 9.22 -5.69 -14.46
CA GLN A 141 10.38 -6.42 -14.97
C GLN A 141 11.62 -5.52 -15.05
N TRP A 142 11.47 -4.31 -15.63
CA TRP A 142 12.59 -3.38 -15.74
C TRP A 142 13.23 -3.04 -14.39
N ILE A 143 12.43 -2.71 -13.38
CA ILE A 143 12.99 -2.33 -12.08
C ILE A 143 13.50 -3.55 -11.30
N SER A 144 12.90 -4.71 -11.48
CA SER A 144 13.39 -5.98 -10.91
C SER A 144 14.77 -6.33 -11.43
N ASP A 145 14.96 -6.25 -12.75
CA ASP A 145 16.26 -6.52 -13.39
C ASP A 145 17.32 -5.49 -12.96
N ALA A 146 16.90 -4.24 -12.79
CA ALA A 146 17.80 -3.15 -12.44
C ALA A 146 18.27 -3.18 -10.99
N LEU A 147 17.41 -3.57 -10.04
CA LEU A 147 17.72 -3.61 -8.61
C LEU A 147 18.13 -5.00 -8.12
N ALA A 148 17.79 -6.06 -8.85
CA ALA A 148 18.00 -7.46 -8.46
C ALA A 148 17.38 -7.81 -7.08
N VAL A 149 16.25 -7.18 -6.74
CA VAL A 149 15.47 -7.44 -5.51
C VAL A 149 14.01 -7.72 -5.85
N PRO A 150 13.25 -8.38 -4.95
CA PRO A 150 11.81 -8.55 -5.11
C PRO A 150 11.08 -7.21 -5.29
N ILE A 151 10.19 -7.14 -6.28
CA ILE A 151 9.27 -6.03 -6.50
C ILE A 151 7.89 -6.50 -6.07
N ILE A 152 7.34 -5.89 -5.02
CA ILE A 152 6.14 -6.35 -4.35
C ILE A 152 5.05 -5.30 -4.53
N ASP A 153 4.00 -5.68 -5.25
CA ASP A 153 2.82 -4.83 -5.40
C ASP A 153 1.94 -4.90 -4.15
N ASN A 154 1.27 -3.79 -3.85
CA ASN A 154 0.38 -3.68 -2.70
C ASN A 154 -0.91 -2.99 -3.12
N TYR A 155 -2.03 -3.61 -2.80
CA TYR A 155 -3.33 -3.00 -2.98
C TYR A 155 -3.91 -2.59 -1.63
N TRP A 156 -4.26 -1.33 -1.49
CA TRP A 156 -4.92 -0.74 -0.33
C TRP A 156 -5.48 0.65 -0.64
N GLN A 157 -6.18 1.21 0.31
CA GLN A 157 -6.82 2.51 0.19
C GLN A 157 -6.51 3.38 1.41
N THR A 158 -6.75 4.69 1.29
CA THR A 158 -6.69 5.60 2.45
C THR A 158 -7.57 5.11 3.59
N GLU A 159 -8.73 4.55 3.26
CA GLU A 159 -9.72 4.03 4.20
C GLU A 159 -9.22 2.83 5.01
N THR A 160 -8.41 1.99 4.42
CA THR A 160 -7.89 0.80 5.13
C THR A 160 -6.62 1.08 5.93
N GLY A 161 -5.81 2.06 5.49
CA GLY A 161 -4.63 2.53 6.22
C GLY A 161 -3.40 1.64 6.16
N TRP A 162 -3.54 0.42 5.64
CA TRP A 162 -2.49 -0.57 5.43
C TRP A 162 -2.92 -1.58 4.36
N PRO A 163 -2.00 -2.38 3.77
CA PRO A 163 -2.31 -3.26 2.65
C PRO A 163 -3.41 -4.27 2.92
N ILE A 164 -4.37 -4.34 1.97
CA ILE A 164 -5.43 -5.36 1.91
C ILE A 164 -4.88 -6.63 1.24
N LEU A 165 -4.22 -6.44 0.10
CA LEU A 165 -3.60 -7.52 -0.67
C LEU A 165 -2.12 -7.20 -0.86
N THR A 166 -1.25 -8.16 -0.56
CA THR A 166 0.19 -8.12 -0.80
C THR A 166 0.81 -9.48 -0.51
N LEU A 167 2.14 -9.55 -0.44
CA LEU A 167 2.89 -10.73 -0.03
C LEU A 167 3.37 -10.58 1.41
N ALA A 168 3.11 -11.58 2.25
CA ALA A 168 3.51 -11.59 3.66
C ALA A 168 4.93 -12.18 3.83
N ASN A 169 5.93 -11.55 3.21
CA ASN A 169 7.30 -12.07 3.16
C ASN A 169 7.99 -12.14 4.54
N GLY A 170 7.49 -11.41 5.54
CA GLY A 170 7.96 -11.54 6.92
C GLY A 170 7.42 -12.78 7.65
N VAL A 171 6.50 -13.53 7.04
CA VAL A 171 5.98 -14.80 7.56
C VAL A 171 6.55 -15.97 6.79
N GLU A 172 6.45 -15.93 5.45
CA GLU A 172 7.01 -16.92 4.54
C GLU A 172 7.42 -16.27 3.22
N GLN A 173 8.49 -16.73 2.62
CA GLN A 173 8.90 -16.24 1.31
C GLN A 173 7.89 -16.67 0.25
N GLN A 174 7.37 -15.70 -0.49
CA GLN A 174 6.39 -15.91 -1.54
C GLN A 174 6.94 -15.40 -2.87
N THR A 175 6.60 -16.10 -3.95
CA THR A 175 7.00 -15.68 -5.30
C THR A 175 6.16 -14.49 -5.75
N THR A 176 6.84 -13.44 -6.19
CA THR A 176 6.18 -12.29 -6.80
C THR A 176 5.57 -12.67 -8.16
N ARG A 177 4.43 -12.08 -8.45
CA ARG A 177 3.71 -12.22 -9.72
C ARG A 177 3.41 -10.83 -10.23
N PHE A 178 4.04 -10.42 -11.31
CA PHE A 178 3.82 -9.08 -11.85
C PHE A 178 2.36 -8.90 -12.28
N GLY A 179 1.79 -7.73 -11.95
CA GLY A 179 0.37 -7.42 -12.20
C GLY A 179 -0.60 -8.01 -11.18
N SER A 180 -0.11 -8.70 -10.15
CA SER A 180 -0.93 -9.18 -9.03
C SER A 180 -0.39 -8.65 -7.71
N PRO A 181 -1.24 -8.02 -6.86
CA PRO A 181 -0.83 -7.62 -5.52
C PRO A 181 -0.70 -8.81 -4.55
N GLY A 182 -1.04 -10.02 -4.96
CA GLY A 182 -0.90 -11.22 -4.14
C GLY A 182 -2.15 -11.61 -3.36
N LYS A 183 -2.01 -11.87 -2.06
CA LYS A 183 -3.06 -12.48 -1.22
C LYS A 183 -3.61 -11.50 -0.19
N ALA A 184 -4.82 -11.80 0.31
CA ALA A 184 -5.39 -11.05 1.43
C ALA A 184 -4.51 -11.15 2.67
N MET A 185 -4.27 -9.99 3.29
CA MET A 185 -3.53 -9.94 4.55
C MET A 185 -4.41 -10.39 5.72
N TYR A 186 -3.74 -10.80 6.78
CA TYR A 186 -4.40 -11.31 7.99
C TYR A 186 -5.42 -10.32 8.54
N GLY A 187 -6.64 -10.81 8.75
CA GLY A 187 -7.77 -10.01 9.22
C GLY A 187 -8.68 -9.47 8.12
N TYR A 188 -8.26 -9.50 6.85
CA TYR A 188 -9.13 -9.13 5.72
C TYR A 188 -9.81 -10.36 5.10
N ALA A 189 -11.12 -10.46 5.24
CA ALA A 189 -11.94 -11.45 4.55
C ALA A 189 -12.37 -10.90 3.16
N VAL A 190 -11.41 -10.91 2.21
CA VAL A 190 -11.62 -10.34 0.87
C VAL A 190 -12.52 -11.24 0.03
N LYS A 191 -13.48 -10.62 -0.65
CA LYS A 191 -14.42 -11.24 -1.58
C LYS A 191 -14.41 -10.50 -2.91
N ILE A 192 -14.59 -11.22 -4.01
CA ILE A 192 -14.93 -10.65 -5.30
C ILE A 192 -16.42 -10.92 -5.50
N VAL A 193 -17.20 -9.89 -5.73
CA VAL A 193 -18.66 -10.00 -5.84
C VAL A 193 -19.20 -9.32 -7.09
N ASP A 194 -20.31 -9.84 -7.58
CA ASP A 194 -21.12 -9.14 -8.59
C ASP A 194 -21.73 -7.88 -7.98
N GLU A 195 -21.55 -6.74 -8.63
CA GLU A 195 -21.98 -5.43 -8.12
C GLU A 195 -23.50 -5.32 -8.00
N SER A 196 -24.26 -5.99 -8.89
CA SER A 196 -25.72 -5.87 -8.99
C SER A 196 -26.46 -6.83 -8.07
N THR A 197 -25.92 -8.03 -7.87
CA THR A 197 -26.56 -9.09 -7.08
C THR A 197 -25.95 -9.28 -5.70
N GLY A 198 -24.68 -8.88 -5.51
CA GLY A 198 -23.90 -9.15 -4.30
C GLY A 198 -23.43 -10.61 -4.19
N GLU A 199 -23.66 -11.44 -5.20
CA GLU A 199 -23.20 -12.83 -5.20
C GLU A 199 -21.69 -12.92 -5.29
N GLU A 200 -21.09 -13.84 -4.52
CA GLU A 200 -19.64 -14.08 -4.53
C GLU A 200 -19.22 -14.81 -5.81
N LEU A 201 -18.28 -14.23 -6.53
CA LEU A 201 -17.65 -14.83 -7.70
C LEU A 201 -16.43 -15.66 -7.25
N THR A 202 -16.59 -16.97 -7.21
CA THR A 202 -15.58 -17.90 -6.68
C THR A 202 -14.68 -18.51 -7.76
N GLY A 203 -15.10 -18.44 -9.02
CA GLY A 203 -14.32 -18.97 -10.15
C GLY A 203 -13.12 -18.09 -10.54
N PRO A 204 -12.10 -18.67 -11.19
CA PRO A 204 -10.99 -17.90 -11.73
C PRO A 204 -11.45 -17.00 -12.88
N ASN A 205 -10.73 -15.89 -13.08
CA ASN A 205 -10.94 -14.93 -14.16
C ASN A 205 -12.32 -14.24 -14.18
N GLN A 206 -13.10 -14.35 -13.11
CA GLN A 206 -14.34 -13.61 -12.94
C GLN A 206 -14.03 -12.22 -12.37
N LYS A 207 -14.47 -11.19 -13.09
CA LYS A 207 -14.27 -9.79 -12.67
C LYS A 207 -15.46 -9.32 -11.85
N GLY A 208 -15.18 -8.76 -10.68
CA GLY A 208 -16.19 -8.20 -9.78
C GLY A 208 -15.64 -7.11 -8.88
N VAL A 209 -16.50 -6.54 -8.05
CA VAL A 209 -16.10 -5.56 -7.05
C VAL A 209 -15.34 -6.25 -5.90
N VAL A 210 -14.23 -5.67 -5.51
CA VAL A 210 -13.49 -6.11 -4.32
C VAL A 210 -14.23 -5.63 -3.08
N GLY A 211 -14.71 -6.57 -2.30
CA GLY A 211 -15.36 -6.31 -1.02
C GLY A 211 -14.62 -6.95 0.15
N ILE A 212 -14.84 -6.44 1.34
CA ILE A 212 -14.27 -7.00 2.58
C ILE A 212 -15.43 -7.34 3.51
N GLU A 213 -15.57 -8.63 3.82
CA GLU A 213 -16.61 -9.08 4.77
C GLU A 213 -16.25 -8.58 6.17
N GLY A 214 -17.26 -8.02 6.88
CA GLY A 214 -17.04 -7.47 8.21
C GLY A 214 -16.85 -8.52 9.32
N PRO A 215 -16.22 -8.13 10.42
CA PRO A 215 -15.71 -6.80 10.74
C PRO A 215 -14.39 -6.48 10.01
N LEU A 216 -14.15 -5.18 9.75
CA LEU A 216 -12.85 -4.74 9.25
C LEU A 216 -11.76 -4.95 10.31
N PRO A 217 -10.52 -5.28 9.90
CA PRO A 217 -9.42 -5.42 10.84
C PRO A 217 -9.04 -4.08 11.49
N PRO A 218 -8.27 -4.11 12.60
CA PRO A 218 -7.70 -2.91 13.19
C PRO A 218 -6.97 -2.04 12.16
N GLY A 219 -6.95 -0.73 12.36
CA GLY A 219 -6.28 0.24 11.49
C GLY A 219 -7.14 0.77 10.34
N CYS A 220 -8.24 0.11 10.01
CA CYS A 220 -9.19 0.62 9.03
C CYS A 220 -9.96 1.84 9.55
N MET A 221 -10.55 2.59 8.62
CA MET A 221 -11.43 3.71 8.91
C MET A 221 -12.57 3.27 9.83
N GLN A 222 -12.77 4.00 10.92
CA GLN A 222 -13.89 3.76 11.85
C GLN A 222 -15.15 4.49 11.41
N THR A 223 -14.98 5.66 10.82
CA THR A 223 -16.06 6.48 10.29
C THR A 223 -15.53 7.58 9.37
N VAL A 224 -16.41 8.24 8.67
CA VAL A 224 -16.16 9.54 8.06
C VAL A 224 -16.36 10.62 9.11
N TRP A 225 -15.37 11.46 9.33
CA TRP A 225 -15.39 12.52 10.34
C TRP A 225 -16.65 13.37 10.24
N ARG A 226 -17.43 13.40 11.32
CA ARG A 226 -18.72 14.13 11.46
C ARG A 226 -19.81 13.69 10.45
N ASP A 227 -19.69 12.48 9.88
CA ASP A 227 -20.67 11.98 8.91
C ASP A 227 -20.76 10.44 8.92
N ASP A 228 -21.21 9.88 10.05
CA ASP A 228 -21.37 8.42 10.22
C ASP A 228 -22.37 7.84 9.22
N ALA A 229 -23.41 8.60 8.87
CA ALA A 229 -24.41 8.17 7.89
C ALA A 229 -23.77 7.97 6.52
N ARG A 230 -22.87 8.86 6.11
CA ARG A 230 -22.11 8.72 4.87
C ARG A 230 -21.21 7.47 4.88
N PHE A 231 -20.53 7.20 6.02
CA PHE A 231 -19.73 5.98 6.16
C PHE A 231 -20.56 4.73 5.94
N VAL A 232 -21.68 4.59 6.61
CA VAL A 232 -22.56 3.42 6.50
C VAL A 232 -23.15 3.30 5.10
N ASN A 233 -23.75 4.38 4.59
CA ASN A 233 -24.47 4.34 3.32
C ASN A 233 -23.53 4.14 2.12
N THR A 234 -22.31 4.73 2.15
CA THR A 234 -21.37 4.62 1.05
C THR A 234 -20.68 3.25 1.05
N TYR A 235 -20.16 2.80 2.19
CA TYR A 235 -19.24 1.65 2.20
C TYR A 235 -19.92 0.32 2.54
N TRP A 236 -21.01 0.33 3.31
CA TRP A 236 -21.61 -0.88 3.84
C TRP A 236 -22.97 -1.23 3.24
N LYS A 237 -23.59 -0.31 2.51
CA LYS A 237 -24.89 -0.51 1.87
C LYS A 237 -24.84 -0.47 0.34
N SER A 238 -23.66 -0.31 -0.25
CA SER A 238 -23.50 -0.24 -1.70
C SER A 238 -23.69 -1.58 -2.41
N ILE A 239 -23.48 -2.69 -1.71
CA ILE A 239 -23.64 -4.04 -2.27
C ILE A 239 -24.91 -4.67 -1.69
N PRO A 240 -25.89 -5.07 -2.54
CA PRO A 240 -27.15 -5.61 -2.08
C PRO A 240 -27.01 -6.90 -1.26
N GLY A 241 -27.85 -7.04 -0.24
CA GLY A 241 -28.06 -8.31 0.48
C GLY A 241 -26.90 -8.79 1.35
N ARG A 242 -25.79 -8.02 1.47
CA ARG A 242 -24.62 -8.44 2.24
C ARG A 242 -24.06 -7.31 3.12
N LEU A 243 -23.56 -7.69 4.29
CA LEU A 243 -22.74 -6.79 5.14
C LEU A 243 -21.29 -6.85 4.64
N LEU A 244 -21.02 -6.14 3.57
CA LEU A 244 -19.75 -6.12 2.88
C LEU A 244 -19.27 -4.68 2.74
N TYR A 245 -18.04 -4.40 3.17
CA TYR A 245 -17.38 -3.13 2.89
C TYR A 245 -16.97 -3.11 1.42
N SER A 246 -17.50 -2.17 0.64
CA SER A 246 -17.11 -1.98 -0.76
C SER A 246 -15.87 -1.12 -0.85
N THR A 247 -14.87 -1.62 -1.58
CA THR A 247 -13.69 -0.81 -1.94
C THR A 247 -13.94 0.08 -3.15
N PHE A 248 -15.00 -0.17 -3.93
CA PHE A 248 -15.30 0.42 -5.25
C PHE A 248 -14.27 0.09 -6.33
N ASP A 249 -13.27 -0.70 -6.01
CA ASP A 249 -12.29 -1.18 -6.99
C ASP A 249 -12.71 -2.53 -7.54
N TRP A 250 -12.30 -2.79 -8.77
CA TRP A 250 -12.57 -4.05 -9.45
C TRP A 250 -11.36 -4.96 -9.40
N GLY A 251 -11.61 -6.24 -9.17
CA GLY A 251 -10.58 -7.26 -9.11
C GLY A 251 -10.97 -8.52 -9.87
N ILE A 252 -9.95 -9.34 -10.12
CA ILE A 252 -10.08 -10.67 -10.71
C ILE A 252 -9.25 -11.61 -9.85
N ARG A 253 -9.81 -12.78 -9.53
CA ARG A 253 -9.04 -13.87 -8.93
C ARG A 253 -8.37 -14.64 -10.07
N ASP A 254 -7.08 -14.82 -9.99
CA ASP A 254 -6.34 -15.71 -10.90
C ASP A 254 -6.57 -17.20 -10.54
N ALA A 255 -6.13 -18.10 -11.41
CA ALA A 255 -6.25 -19.55 -11.24
C ALA A 255 -5.28 -20.09 -10.20
#